data_5087d4de3e5b68fed0c1168c6e3b1561
#
_entry.id   5087d4de3e5b68fed0c1168c6e3b1561
#
_cell.length_a   1.000
_cell.length_b   1.000
_cell.length_c   1.000
_cell.angle_alpha   90.00
_cell.angle_beta   90.00
_cell.angle_gamma   90.00
#
_symmetry.space_group_name_H-M   'P 1'
#
loop_
_entity.id
_entity.type
_entity.pdbx_description
1 polymer ?
#
loop_
_entity_poly.entity_id
_entity_poly.type
_entity_poly.pdbx_seq_one_letter_code
_entity_poly.pdbx_strand_id
1 'polypeptide(L)'
;MWDNDFCVDFTVSLTAASLDTKMEVRNTGDKAWDFQAALHSYFDVSSLKNIEVAGSFAGATYLDKMLDPPSDQTEAREALTISEEYDRVYKGVNDCTLKDSGKGKALAINNNAGWKDTVVWSPYGDEGMGFDSFLCVESAAFDAQTLEGGASWVGELSLVPGGL
;
A
#
# COMPACT_ATOMS: atom_id res chain seq x y z
N MET A 1 7.03 9.36 23.45
CA MET A 1 6.15 8.16 23.44
C MET A 1 4.75 8.68 23.14
N TRP A 2 3.94 7.97 22.40
CA TRP A 2 2.58 8.37 22.07
C TRP A 2 1.67 8.05 23.26
N ASP A 3 1.04 9.08 23.85
CA ASP A 3 0.34 8.96 25.14
C ASP A 3 -1.17 8.65 24.98
N ASN A 4 -1.58 8.10 23.85
CA ASN A 4 -2.96 7.72 23.61
C ASN A 4 -3.20 6.25 24.00
N ASP A 5 -4.35 5.99 24.62
CA ASP A 5 -4.79 4.62 24.90
C ASP A 5 -5.41 4.00 23.64
N PHE A 6 -4.86 2.90 23.20
CA PHE A 6 -5.35 2.20 22.00
C PHE A 6 -5.17 0.69 22.09
N CYS A 7 -5.90 -0.01 21.24
CA CYS A 7 -5.72 -1.43 20.98
C CYS A 7 -5.70 -1.64 19.46
N VAL A 8 -4.79 -2.50 18.99
CA VAL A 8 -4.76 -2.94 17.59
C VAL A 8 -4.94 -4.45 17.56
N ASP A 9 -5.98 -4.90 16.85
CA ASP A 9 -6.19 -6.30 16.53
C ASP A 9 -5.87 -6.51 15.04
N PHE A 10 -4.93 -7.41 14.75
CA PHE A 10 -4.55 -7.77 13.38
C PHE A 10 -4.89 -9.23 13.13
N THR A 11 -5.84 -9.47 12.24
CA THR A 11 -6.31 -10.80 11.86
C THR A 11 -5.82 -11.14 10.47
N VAL A 12 -5.28 -12.34 10.31
CA VAL A 12 -4.88 -12.91 9.01
C VAL A 12 -5.69 -14.16 8.76
N SER A 13 -6.32 -14.23 7.60
CA SER A 13 -7.11 -15.38 7.15
C SER A 13 -6.54 -15.90 5.83
N LEU A 14 -6.19 -17.17 5.77
CA LEU A 14 -5.70 -17.83 4.56
C LEU A 14 -6.74 -18.81 4.04
N THR A 15 -7.11 -18.65 2.78
CA THR A 15 -8.01 -19.54 2.06
C THR A 15 -7.29 -20.23 0.89
N ALA A 16 -7.97 -21.06 0.13
CA ALA A 16 -7.43 -21.61 -1.11
C ALA A 16 -7.28 -20.57 -2.23
N ALA A 17 -7.95 -19.41 -2.11
CA ALA A 17 -8.03 -18.37 -3.16
C ALA A 17 -7.41 -17.04 -2.76
N SER A 18 -7.26 -16.75 -1.47
CA SER A 18 -6.81 -15.44 -0.99
C SER A 18 -6.05 -15.54 0.34
N LEU A 19 -5.26 -14.50 0.59
CA LEU A 19 -4.80 -14.13 1.92
C LEU A 19 -5.49 -12.81 2.26
N ASP A 20 -6.30 -12.84 3.32
CA ASP A 20 -7.08 -11.68 3.76
C ASP A 20 -6.53 -11.16 5.08
N THR A 21 -6.42 -9.84 5.23
CA THR A 21 -6.02 -9.20 6.47
C THR A 21 -7.08 -8.21 6.92
N LYS A 22 -7.29 -8.15 8.23
CA LYS A 22 -8.11 -7.13 8.88
C LYS A 22 -7.31 -6.51 10.01
N MET A 23 -7.11 -5.20 9.96
CA MET A 23 -6.56 -4.40 11.05
C MET A 23 -7.66 -3.56 11.65
N GLU A 24 -7.93 -3.76 12.94
CA GLU A 24 -8.85 -2.92 13.71
C GLU A 24 -8.06 -2.12 14.72
N VAL A 25 -8.16 -0.78 14.63
CA VAL A 25 -7.56 0.16 15.56
C VAL A 25 -8.68 0.76 16.40
N ARG A 26 -8.62 0.55 17.73
CA ARG A 26 -9.61 1.08 18.68
C ARG A 26 -8.99 2.13 19.57
N ASN A 27 -9.66 3.25 19.71
CA ASN A 27 -9.38 4.22 20.76
C ASN A 27 -10.01 3.70 22.06
N THR A 28 -9.20 3.27 23.01
CA THR A 28 -9.66 2.74 24.30
C THR A 28 -9.73 3.81 25.40
N GLY A 29 -9.30 5.04 25.08
CA GLY A 29 -9.42 6.20 25.93
C GLY A 29 -10.72 6.99 25.72
N ASP A 30 -10.80 8.15 26.36
CA ASP A 30 -11.96 9.06 26.34
C ASP A 30 -11.78 10.29 25.46
N LYS A 31 -10.56 10.52 24.91
CA LYS A 31 -10.20 11.67 24.07
C LYS A 31 -9.99 11.24 22.64
N ALA A 32 -10.40 12.09 21.70
CA ALA A 32 -10.11 11.91 20.30
C ALA A 32 -8.59 12.05 20.01
N TRP A 33 -8.11 11.28 19.07
CA TRP A 33 -6.75 11.38 18.52
C TRP A 33 -6.71 10.96 17.05
N ASP A 34 -5.68 11.40 16.35
CA ASP A 34 -5.47 11.12 14.94
C ASP A 34 -4.35 10.09 14.74
N PHE A 35 -4.47 9.27 13.69
CA PHE A 35 -3.40 8.37 13.25
C PHE A 35 -3.38 8.24 11.73
N GLN A 36 -2.28 7.73 11.23
CA GLN A 36 -2.10 7.25 9.86
C GLN A 36 -1.60 5.81 9.95
N ALA A 37 -1.89 5.02 8.93
CA ALA A 37 -1.42 3.64 8.88
C ALA A 37 -1.14 3.20 7.46
N ALA A 38 -0.19 2.26 7.31
CA ALA A 38 0.05 1.54 6.07
C ALA A 38 0.50 0.11 6.39
N LEU A 39 0.17 -0.81 5.49
CA LEU A 39 0.74 -2.15 5.48
C LEU A 39 1.91 -2.17 4.51
N HIS A 40 3.13 -2.08 5.04
CA HIS A 40 4.37 -2.04 4.25
C HIS A 40 4.72 -3.41 3.68
N SER A 41 3.93 -3.82 2.70
CA SER A 41 4.02 -5.15 2.08
C SER A 41 5.16 -5.19 1.05
N TYR A 42 6.06 -6.17 1.21
CA TYR A 42 7.13 -6.49 0.26
C TYR A 42 6.70 -7.66 -0.60
N PHE A 43 6.60 -7.45 -1.89
CA PHE A 43 6.26 -8.51 -2.84
C PHE A 43 7.51 -8.96 -3.59
N ASP A 44 7.85 -10.24 -3.46
CA ASP A 44 8.92 -10.87 -4.24
C ASP A 44 8.57 -10.90 -5.72
N VAL A 45 9.46 -10.39 -6.56
CA VAL A 45 9.31 -10.31 -8.01
C VAL A 45 10.47 -10.97 -8.74
N SER A 46 10.27 -11.31 -10.02
CA SER A 46 11.35 -11.91 -10.85
C SER A 46 12.45 -10.88 -11.17
N SER A 47 12.08 -9.66 -11.44
CA SER A 47 12.91 -8.47 -11.65
C SER A 47 11.99 -7.26 -11.84
N LEU A 48 12.42 -6.07 -11.41
CA LEU A 48 11.66 -4.83 -11.64
C LEU A 48 11.40 -4.53 -13.14
N LYS A 49 12.21 -5.07 -14.04
CA LYS A 49 12.01 -4.94 -15.50
C LYS A 49 10.83 -5.75 -16.03
N ASN A 50 10.38 -6.73 -15.28
CA ASN A 50 9.32 -7.67 -15.69
C ASN A 50 7.98 -7.35 -15.04
N ILE A 51 7.91 -6.32 -14.20
CA ILE A 51 6.69 -6.01 -13.45
C ILE A 51 5.96 -4.80 -14.02
N GLU A 52 4.66 -4.80 -13.76
CA GLU A 52 3.74 -3.70 -14.00
C GLU A 52 2.75 -3.66 -12.83
N VAL A 53 2.47 -2.47 -12.30
CA VAL A 53 1.36 -2.26 -11.35
C VAL A 53 0.24 -1.57 -12.11
N ALA A 54 -0.84 -2.29 -12.35
CA ALA A 54 -2.03 -1.81 -13.05
C ALA A 54 -3.11 -1.40 -12.04
N GLY A 55 -3.82 -0.31 -12.31
CA GLY A 55 -4.86 0.24 -11.44
C GLY A 55 -5.40 1.55 -12.01
N SER A 56 -6.18 2.27 -11.23
CA SER A 56 -6.73 3.57 -11.62
C SER A 56 -5.70 4.70 -11.42
N PHE A 57 -4.48 4.53 -11.97
CA PHE A 57 -3.39 5.48 -11.78
C PHE A 57 -3.48 6.70 -12.70
N ALA A 58 -3.92 6.53 -13.95
CA ALA A 58 -3.99 7.65 -14.91
C ALA A 58 -4.89 8.78 -14.40
N GLY A 59 -4.32 9.98 -14.29
CA GLY A 59 -4.98 11.16 -13.73
C GLY A 59 -5.01 11.23 -12.21
N ALA A 60 -4.53 10.19 -11.50
CA ALA A 60 -4.46 10.22 -10.04
C ALA A 60 -3.41 11.22 -9.56
N THR A 61 -3.70 11.89 -8.45
CA THR A 61 -2.71 12.69 -7.73
C THR A 61 -1.84 11.79 -6.88
N TYR A 62 -0.53 11.99 -6.94
CA TYR A 62 0.40 11.34 -6.02
C TYR A 62 1.36 12.35 -5.37
N LEU A 63 1.69 12.11 -4.10
CA LEU A 63 2.79 12.79 -3.43
C LEU A 63 4.10 12.10 -3.83
N ASP A 64 4.98 12.82 -4.51
CA ASP A 64 6.33 12.34 -4.83
C ASP A 64 7.28 12.73 -3.69
N LYS A 65 7.74 11.73 -2.94
CA LYS A 65 8.65 11.94 -1.80
C LYS A 65 10.12 11.95 -2.23
N MET A 66 10.40 11.67 -3.52
CA MET A 66 11.73 11.81 -4.09
C MET A 66 12.08 13.26 -4.47
N LEU A 67 11.09 14.14 -4.52
CA LEU A 67 11.29 15.57 -4.76
C LEU A 67 11.68 16.31 -3.47
N ASP A 68 12.47 17.38 -3.58
CA ASP A 68 12.85 18.24 -2.46
C ASP A 68 12.39 19.69 -2.72
N PRO A 69 11.37 20.20 -2.00
CA PRO A 69 10.50 19.47 -1.05
C PRO A 69 9.56 18.47 -1.74
N PRO A 70 9.09 17.44 -1.04
CA PRO A 70 8.05 16.55 -1.55
C PRO A 70 6.82 17.32 -2.01
N SER A 71 6.25 16.93 -3.16
CA SER A 71 5.11 17.66 -3.73
C SER A 71 4.16 16.77 -4.52
N ASP A 72 2.91 17.22 -4.62
CA ASP A 72 1.88 16.54 -5.38
C ASP A 72 2.13 16.65 -6.88
N GLN A 73 1.99 15.53 -7.57
CA GLN A 73 2.12 15.37 -9.01
C GLN A 73 0.87 14.68 -9.56
N THR A 74 0.74 14.65 -10.89
CA THR A 74 -0.34 13.89 -11.56
C THR A 74 0.27 12.77 -12.37
N GLU A 75 -0.22 11.55 -12.17
CA GLU A 75 0.22 10.38 -12.92
C GLU A 75 -0.39 10.38 -14.32
N ALA A 76 0.43 10.23 -15.34
CA ALA A 76 0.00 10.17 -16.73
C ALA A 76 -0.12 8.73 -17.26
N ARG A 77 0.51 7.76 -16.57
CA ARG A 77 0.56 6.36 -16.99
C ARG A 77 -0.68 5.60 -16.51
N GLU A 78 -1.19 4.71 -17.34
CA GLU A 78 -2.27 3.79 -16.96
C GLU A 78 -1.77 2.64 -16.05
N ALA A 79 -0.50 2.28 -16.21
CA ALA A 79 0.16 1.29 -15.38
C ALA A 79 1.58 1.77 -15.03
N LEU A 80 2.03 1.41 -13.84
CA LEU A 80 3.34 1.82 -13.32
C LEU A 80 4.39 0.78 -13.68
N THR A 81 5.53 1.26 -14.18
CA THR A 81 6.77 0.50 -14.32
C THR A 81 7.86 1.20 -13.50
N ILE A 82 8.80 0.45 -12.95
CA ILE A 82 9.83 0.96 -12.06
C ILE A 82 11.16 0.94 -12.79
N SER A 83 11.75 2.14 -12.96
CA SER A 83 13.05 2.33 -13.63
C SER A 83 13.94 3.36 -12.93
N GLU A 84 13.53 3.83 -11.78
CA GLU A 84 14.20 4.81 -10.93
C GLU A 84 13.87 4.53 -9.47
N GLU A 85 14.55 5.18 -8.53
CA GLU A 85 14.17 5.17 -7.12
C GLU A 85 12.75 5.74 -6.97
N TYR A 86 11.91 5.08 -6.18
CA TYR A 86 10.48 5.31 -6.18
C TYR A 86 9.93 5.36 -4.74
N ASP A 87 9.31 6.47 -4.36
CA ASP A 87 8.56 6.62 -3.11
C ASP A 87 7.39 7.57 -3.35
N ARG A 88 6.24 6.99 -3.74
CA ARG A 88 5.05 7.75 -4.16
C ARG A 88 3.80 7.26 -3.46
N VAL A 89 3.03 8.22 -2.96
CA VAL A 89 1.71 7.97 -2.33
C VAL A 89 0.63 8.37 -3.31
N TYR A 90 -0.05 7.40 -3.91
CA TYR A 90 -1.16 7.60 -4.84
C TYR A 90 -2.47 7.77 -4.08
N LYS A 91 -3.00 9.00 -4.06
CA LYS A 91 -4.19 9.38 -3.31
C LYS A 91 -5.45 8.88 -4.02
N GLY A 92 -6.31 8.18 -3.29
CA GLY A 92 -7.57 7.66 -3.81
C GLY A 92 -7.44 6.47 -4.77
N VAL A 93 -6.24 5.91 -4.94
CA VAL A 93 -6.04 4.64 -5.65
C VAL A 93 -5.97 3.54 -4.62
N ASN A 94 -7.06 2.79 -4.46
CA ASN A 94 -7.17 1.79 -3.40
C ASN A 94 -6.96 0.35 -3.90
N ASP A 95 -7.29 0.05 -5.15
CA ASP A 95 -7.14 -1.29 -5.71
C ASP A 95 -6.14 -1.29 -6.86
N CYS A 96 -5.25 -2.30 -6.89
CA CYS A 96 -4.31 -2.46 -7.98
C CYS A 96 -3.95 -3.93 -8.18
N THR A 97 -3.25 -4.20 -9.28
CA THR A 97 -2.76 -5.54 -9.61
C THR A 97 -1.28 -5.47 -9.94
N LEU A 98 -0.46 -6.16 -9.16
CA LEU A 98 0.94 -6.39 -9.48
C LEU A 98 1.05 -7.57 -10.45
N LYS A 99 1.56 -7.30 -11.64
CA LYS A 99 1.80 -8.30 -12.68
C LYS A 99 3.30 -8.56 -12.80
N ASP A 100 3.71 -9.83 -12.88
CA ASP A 100 5.08 -10.26 -13.08
C ASP A 100 5.17 -11.18 -14.30
N SER A 101 5.59 -10.63 -15.42
CA SER A 101 5.71 -11.37 -16.69
C SER A 101 6.82 -12.44 -16.64
N GLY A 102 7.86 -12.24 -15.82
CA GLY A 102 8.92 -13.22 -15.64
C GLY A 102 8.46 -14.47 -14.89
N LYS A 103 7.50 -14.34 -13.98
CA LYS A 103 6.84 -15.46 -13.28
C LYS A 103 5.56 -15.94 -13.97
N GLY A 104 5.02 -15.21 -14.94
CA GLY A 104 3.72 -15.47 -15.55
C GLY A 104 2.55 -15.37 -14.55
N LYS A 105 2.66 -14.47 -13.55
CA LYS A 105 1.74 -14.35 -12.42
C LYS A 105 1.26 -12.93 -12.21
N ALA A 106 0.09 -12.81 -11.62
CA ALA A 106 -0.47 -11.57 -11.15
C ALA A 106 -0.95 -11.72 -9.70
N LEU A 107 -0.97 -10.61 -8.97
CA LEU A 107 -1.52 -10.52 -7.62
C LEU A 107 -2.45 -9.32 -7.56
N ALA A 108 -3.76 -9.57 -7.39
CA ALA A 108 -4.70 -8.50 -7.11
C ALA A 108 -4.58 -8.10 -5.64
N ILE A 109 -4.50 -6.79 -5.40
CA ILE A 109 -4.41 -6.13 -4.10
C ILE A 109 -5.70 -5.33 -3.95
N ASN A 110 -6.68 -5.89 -3.22
CA ASN A 110 -8.01 -5.32 -3.09
C ASN A 110 -8.22 -4.77 -1.69
N ASN A 111 -8.39 -3.47 -1.59
CA ASN A 111 -8.62 -2.77 -0.33
C ASN A 111 -10.14 -2.63 -0.11
N ASN A 112 -10.71 -3.57 0.64
CA ASN A 112 -12.15 -3.68 0.83
C ASN A 112 -12.71 -2.64 1.80
N ALA A 113 -11.89 -2.17 2.75
CA ALA A 113 -12.26 -1.14 3.71
C ALA A 113 -11.03 -0.38 4.24
N GLY A 114 -11.21 0.88 4.62
CA GLY A 114 -10.28 1.71 5.37
C GLY A 114 -9.06 2.21 4.60
N TRP A 115 -8.43 1.37 3.83
CA TRP A 115 -7.29 1.71 2.98
C TRP A 115 -7.79 2.45 1.73
N LYS A 116 -7.43 3.71 1.59
CA LYS A 116 -7.90 4.57 0.49
C LYS A 116 -6.82 4.86 -0.54
N ASP A 117 -5.56 4.66 -0.14
CA ASP A 117 -4.40 5.09 -0.90
C ASP A 117 -3.47 3.91 -1.14
N THR A 118 -2.66 4.01 -2.19
CA THR A 118 -1.60 3.03 -2.49
C THR A 118 -0.25 3.74 -2.41
N VAL A 119 0.66 3.20 -1.60
CA VAL A 119 2.07 3.59 -1.65
C VAL A 119 2.83 2.61 -2.52
N VAL A 120 3.64 3.13 -3.44
CA VAL A 120 4.59 2.32 -4.21
C VAL A 120 5.99 2.79 -3.85
N TRP A 121 6.82 1.83 -3.43
CA TRP A 121 8.19 2.11 -3.03
C TRP A 121 9.17 1.08 -3.59
N SER A 122 10.30 1.56 -4.08
CA SER A 122 11.43 0.75 -4.52
C SER A 122 12.74 1.50 -4.29
N PRO A 123 13.75 0.88 -3.64
CA PRO A 123 15.09 1.42 -3.53
C PRO A 123 15.91 1.15 -4.79
N TYR A 124 15.36 1.47 -5.96
CA TYR A 124 15.94 1.17 -7.26
C TYR A 124 17.41 1.61 -7.35
N GLY A 125 18.30 0.70 -7.70
CA GLY A 125 19.74 0.94 -7.79
C GLY A 125 20.51 0.62 -6.51
N ASP A 126 19.85 0.33 -5.38
CA ASP A 126 20.52 -0.11 -4.16
C ASP A 126 20.75 -1.63 -4.16
N GLU A 127 21.95 -2.02 -4.64
CA GLU A 127 22.38 -3.42 -4.67
C GLU A 127 22.45 -4.03 -3.26
N GLY A 128 22.74 -3.22 -2.23
CA GLY A 128 22.80 -3.68 -0.85
C GLY A 128 21.46 -4.12 -0.30
N MET A 129 20.38 -3.53 -0.80
CA MET A 129 18.99 -3.92 -0.48
C MET A 129 18.43 -5.00 -1.41
N GLY A 130 19.14 -5.37 -2.49
CA GLY A 130 18.64 -6.32 -3.47
C GLY A 130 17.43 -5.79 -4.24
N PHE A 131 17.47 -4.53 -4.64
CA PHE A 131 16.36 -3.74 -5.18
C PHE A 131 15.57 -4.43 -6.31
N ASP A 132 16.22 -5.25 -7.15
CA ASP A 132 15.60 -5.88 -8.33
C ASP A 132 14.75 -7.11 -7.98
N SER A 133 14.75 -7.53 -6.71
CA SER A 133 14.06 -8.75 -6.26
C SER A 133 12.70 -8.53 -5.60
N PHE A 134 12.31 -7.28 -5.34
CA PHE A 134 11.04 -6.96 -4.70
C PHE A 134 10.48 -5.60 -5.12
N LEU A 135 9.18 -5.44 -4.89
CA LEU A 135 8.49 -4.15 -4.94
C LEU A 135 7.58 -4.03 -3.72
N CYS A 136 7.55 -2.85 -3.09
CA CYS A 136 6.54 -2.54 -2.11
C CYS A 136 5.34 -1.89 -2.78
N VAL A 137 4.16 -2.48 -2.52
CA VAL A 137 2.85 -1.92 -2.89
C VAL A 137 2.02 -1.96 -1.62
N GLU A 138 1.81 -0.82 -1.03
CA GLU A 138 1.30 -0.71 0.33
C GLU A 138 -0.14 -0.21 0.33
N SER A 139 -0.99 -0.89 1.10
CA SER A 139 -2.34 -0.41 1.41
C SER A 139 -2.22 0.65 2.49
N ALA A 140 -2.69 1.88 2.24
CA ALA A 140 -2.48 3.00 3.13
C ALA A 140 -3.77 3.79 3.45
N ALA A 141 -3.81 4.32 4.66
CA ALA A 141 -4.66 5.43 5.10
C ALA A 141 -3.72 6.61 5.36
N PHE A 142 -3.37 7.34 4.28
CA PHE A 142 -2.33 8.37 4.31
C PHE A 142 -2.84 9.66 4.95
N ASP A 143 -4.09 10.02 4.72
CA ASP A 143 -4.72 11.12 5.44
C ASP A 143 -5.01 10.71 6.88
N ALA A 144 -4.92 11.68 7.80
CA ALA A 144 -5.19 11.45 9.21
C ALA A 144 -6.61 10.88 9.44
N GLN A 145 -6.67 9.79 10.18
CA GLN A 145 -7.90 9.14 10.62
C GLN A 145 -8.16 9.56 12.07
N THR A 146 -9.25 10.30 12.32
CA THR A 146 -9.64 10.72 13.67
C THR A 146 -10.48 9.64 14.33
N LEU A 147 -10.08 9.20 15.52
CA LEU A 147 -10.86 8.30 16.36
C LEU A 147 -11.33 9.00 17.62
N GLU A 148 -12.63 9.20 17.76
CA GLU A 148 -13.26 9.62 18.99
C GLU A 148 -13.06 8.57 20.10
N GLY A 149 -13.21 8.97 21.37
CA GLY A 149 -13.13 8.05 22.51
C GLY A 149 -14.07 6.87 22.34
N GLY A 150 -13.56 5.66 22.44
CA GLY A 150 -14.28 4.41 22.23
C GLY A 150 -14.58 4.02 20.76
N ALA A 151 -14.19 4.85 19.79
CA ALA A 151 -14.39 4.55 18.38
C ALA A 151 -13.34 3.56 17.82
N SER A 152 -13.66 2.93 16.68
CA SER A 152 -12.76 2.04 15.95
C SER A 152 -12.65 2.44 14.48
N TRP A 153 -11.50 2.17 13.89
CA TRP A 153 -11.26 2.17 12.45
C TRP A 153 -10.87 0.75 12.01
N VAL A 154 -11.28 0.37 10.81
CA VAL A 154 -10.99 -0.94 10.25
C VAL A 154 -10.39 -0.79 8.86
N GLY A 155 -9.23 -1.43 8.64
CA GLY A 155 -8.62 -1.62 7.33
C GLY A 155 -8.70 -3.09 6.92
N GLU A 156 -9.24 -3.37 5.74
CA GLU A 156 -9.36 -4.73 5.20
C GLU A 156 -8.68 -4.82 3.83
N LEU A 157 -7.83 -5.82 3.67
CA LEU A 157 -7.08 -6.11 2.46
C LEU A 157 -7.26 -7.57 2.08
N SER A 158 -7.49 -7.82 0.78
CA SER A 158 -7.49 -9.17 0.19
C SER A 158 -6.42 -9.25 -0.90
N LEU A 159 -5.50 -10.21 -0.76
CA LEU A 159 -4.49 -10.55 -1.75
C LEU A 159 -4.93 -11.80 -2.50
N VAL A 160 -5.21 -11.64 -3.81
CA VAL A 160 -5.75 -12.73 -4.64
C VAL A 160 -4.74 -13.05 -5.75
N PRO A 161 -4.04 -14.21 -5.67
CA PRO A 161 -3.11 -14.63 -6.71
C PRO A 161 -3.83 -15.10 -7.97
N GLY A 162 -3.23 -14.81 -9.13
CA GLY A 162 -3.74 -15.20 -10.44
C GLY A 162 -2.63 -15.46 -11.45
N GLY A 163 -3.02 -15.85 -12.67
CA GLY A 163 -2.17 -15.88 -13.86
C GLY A 163 -2.27 -14.58 -14.65
N LEU A 164 -1.30 -14.34 -15.54
CA LEU A 164 -1.36 -13.28 -16.57
C LEU A 164 -2.30 -13.68 -17.70
#